data_57ca979c25e032531be3d5d3903f4cd0
#
_entry.id   57ca979c25e032531be3d5d3903f4cd0
#
_cell.length_a   1.000
_cell.length_b   1.000
_cell.length_c   1.000
_cell.angle_alpha   90.00
_cell.angle_beta   90.00
_cell.angle_gamma   90.00
#
_symmetry.space_group_name_H-M   'P 1'
#
loop_
_entity.id
_entity.type
_entity.pdbx_description
1 polymer ?
#
loop_
_entity_poly.entity_id
_entity_poly.type
_entity_poly.pdbx_seq_one_letter_code
_entity_poly.pdbx_strand_id
1 'polypeptide(L)'
;MSLLAIAVVLVGFLSAALSAIAGLGGGTVLIGVLYAIGLHPTVAVPLFSAVQFFSNLSRTLAYLRHVEWRALGWFALTGVPAPFLFAPLVAHADVHWIELVLAALILLSMIPARGGRNPIPQRWSFMLAGLLNGSIGMFVGATGLFVGRLFLRPEWRRETVIGTLAVTQAAGHLLKVLAYASAGFSITERLDWLVPLVIAVIAGTVIGRWFNRLVSEALFARLFKTILIVLSLKLLADGVLGLGGWSWSLF
;
A
#
# COMPACT_ATOMS: atom_id res chain seq x y z
N MET A 1 -23.02 4.16 -10.33
CA MET A 1 -21.84 4.60 -9.54
C MET A 1 -22.01 6.08 -9.22
N SER A 2 -21.77 6.48 -7.96
CA SER A 2 -21.75 7.90 -7.59
C SER A 2 -20.53 8.60 -8.24
N LEU A 3 -20.58 9.94 -8.35
CA LEU A 3 -19.45 10.74 -8.86
C LEU A 3 -18.16 10.47 -8.03
N LEU A 4 -18.33 10.30 -6.71
CA LEU A 4 -17.23 9.94 -5.80
C LEU A 4 -16.60 8.59 -6.17
N ALA A 5 -17.40 7.56 -6.44
CA ALA A 5 -16.89 6.25 -6.83
C ALA A 5 -16.11 6.31 -8.15
N ILE A 6 -16.60 7.10 -9.12
CA ILE A 6 -15.88 7.34 -10.39
C ILE A 6 -14.53 8.02 -10.11
N ALA A 7 -14.49 9.05 -9.27
CA ALA A 7 -13.25 9.75 -8.92
C ALA A 7 -12.25 8.80 -8.26
N VAL A 8 -12.69 7.93 -7.34
CA VAL A 8 -11.81 6.95 -6.68
C VAL A 8 -11.27 5.91 -7.67
N VAL A 9 -12.10 5.46 -8.63
CA VAL A 9 -11.66 4.54 -9.70
C VAL A 9 -10.61 5.20 -10.60
N LEU A 10 -10.78 6.47 -10.95
CA LEU A 10 -9.78 7.23 -11.70
C LEU A 10 -8.48 7.40 -10.90
N VAL A 11 -8.56 7.68 -9.60
CA VAL A 11 -7.38 7.71 -8.73
C VAL A 11 -6.70 6.35 -8.68
N GLY A 12 -7.45 5.26 -8.57
CA GLY A 12 -6.93 3.89 -8.63
C GLY A 12 -6.15 3.63 -9.93
N PHE A 13 -6.74 4.00 -11.07
CA PHE A 13 -6.09 3.90 -12.38
C PHE A 13 -4.78 4.71 -12.43
N LEU A 14 -4.83 5.99 -12.08
CA LEU A 14 -3.67 6.89 -12.13
C LEU A 14 -2.57 6.44 -11.17
N SER A 15 -2.94 6.05 -9.94
CA SER A 15 -1.98 5.57 -8.94
C SER A 15 -1.28 4.29 -9.37
N ALA A 16 -1.99 3.38 -10.05
CA ALA A 16 -1.43 2.16 -10.60
C ALA A 16 -0.50 2.43 -11.80
N ALA A 17 -0.89 3.34 -12.69
CA ALA A 17 -0.07 3.78 -13.82
C ALA A 17 1.24 4.42 -13.30
N LEU A 18 1.13 5.30 -12.29
CA LEU A 18 2.28 5.90 -11.62
C LEU A 18 3.17 4.83 -10.95
N SER A 19 2.57 3.84 -10.27
CA SER A 19 3.32 2.75 -9.64
C SER A 19 4.06 1.86 -10.63
N ALA A 20 3.49 1.67 -11.81
CA ALA A 20 4.13 0.89 -12.88
C ALA A 20 5.41 1.56 -13.41
N ILE A 21 5.48 2.88 -13.34
CA ILE A 21 6.63 3.69 -13.72
C ILE A 21 7.69 3.71 -12.59
N ALA A 22 7.28 3.98 -11.35
CA ALA A 22 8.19 4.11 -10.20
C ALA A 22 8.63 2.80 -9.55
N GLY A 23 7.91 1.72 -9.81
CA GLY A 23 8.15 0.44 -9.16
C GLY A 23 7.57 0.30 -7.73
N LEU A 24 7.33 1.39 -7.01
CA LEU A 24 6.84 1.41 -5.62
C LEU A 24 5.94 2.62 -5.37
N GLY A 25 4.96 2.48 -4.47
CA GLY A 25 4.30 3.62 -3.84
C GLY A 25 2.92 4.02 -4.36
N GLY A 26 2.49 3.61 -5.57
CA GLY A 26 1.16 3.97 -6.09
C GLY A 26 0.02 3.53 -5.19
N GLY A 27 0.14 2.37 -4.54
CA GLY A 27 -0.85 1.94 -3.56
C GLY A 27 -1.04 2.93 -2.40
N THR A 28 0.01 3.63 -1.98
CA THR A 28 -0.08 4.61 -0.90
C THR A 28 -0.98 5.79 -1.28
N VAL A 29 -0.98 6.20 -2.55
CA VAL A 29 -1.88 7.25 -3.03
C VAL A 29 -3.33 6.78 -2.94
N LEU A 30 -3.63 5.55 -3.38
CA LEU A 30 -4.98 5.01 -3.33
C LEU A 30 -5.51 4.94 -1.89
N ILE A 31 -4.78 4.32 -0.96
CA ILE A 31 -5.26 4.21 0.42
C ILE A 31 -5.38 5.57 1.10
N GLY A 32 -4.44 6.48 0.85
CA GLY A 32 -4.52 7.83 1.38
C GLY A 32 -5.76 8.59 0.90
N VAL A 33 -6.16 8.41 -0.37
CA VAL A 33 -7.40 8.99 -0.89
C VAL A 33 -8.62 8.33 -0.24
N LEU A 34 -8.61 6.99 -0.03
CA LEU A 34 -9.72 6.31 0.66
C LEU A 34 -9.92 6.85 2.09
N TYR A 35 -8.84 7.14 2.81
CA TYR A 35 -8.91 7.82 4.11
C TYR A 35 -9.37 9.28 3.97
N ALA A 36 -8.78 10.02 3.02
CA ALA A 36 -9.09 11.43 2.79
C ALA A 36 -10.56 11.70 2.42
N ILE A 37 -11.30 10.70 1.93
CA ILE A 37 -12.75 10.75 1.70
C ILE A 37 -13.57 10.21 2.88
N GLY A 38 -12.94 9.95 4.02
CA GLY A 38 -13.59 9.56 5.27
C GLY A 38 -13.98 8.08 5.37
N LEU A 39 -13.39 7.18 4.54
CA LEU A 39 -13.67 5.75 4.72
C LEU A 39 -13.00 5.21 5.98
N HIS A 40 -13.81 4.56 6.82
CA HIS A 40 -13.29 3.90 8.01
C HIS A 40 -12.29 2.78 7.65
N PRO A 41 -11.25 2.52 8.47
CA PRO A 41 -10.23 1.50 8.22
C PRO A 41 -10.78 0.11 7.93
N THR A 42 -11.88 -0.28 8.57
CA THR A 42 -12.57 -1.56 8.35
C THR A 42 -13.16 -1.73 6.94
N VAL A 43 -13.30 -0.64 6.19
CA VAL A 43 -13.75 -0.64 4.78
C VAL A 43 -12.58 -0.32 3.85
N ALA A 44 -11.81 0.72 4.17
CA ALA A 44 -10.71 1.20 3.32
C ALA A 44 -9.61 0.13 3.13
N VAL A 45 -9.16 -0.51 4.22
CA VAL A 45 -8.03 -1.45 4.15
C VAL A 45 -8.39 -2.77 3.46
N PRO A 46 -9.51 -3.44 3.73
CA PRO A 46 -9.90 -4.65 2.97
C PRO A 46 -10.06 -4.36 1.48
N LEU A 47 -10.78 -3.28 1.12
CA LEU A 47 -10.96 -2.86 -0.27
C LEU A 47 -9.62 -2.60 -0.96
N PHE A 48 -8.78 -1.78 -0.35
CA PHE A 48 -7.43 -1.50 -0.81
C PHE A 48 -6.60 -2.78 -0.96
N SER A 49 -6.64 -3.66 0.05
CA SER A 49 -5.84 -4.89 0.06
C SER A 49 -6.27 -5.84 -1.05
N ALA A 50 -7.56 -5.99 -1.32
CA ALA A 50 -8.02 -6.81 -2.43
C ALA A 50 -7.55 -6.24 -3.79
N VAL A 51 -7.66 -4.93 -4.00
CA VAL A 51 -7.16 -4.27 -5.22
C VAL A 51 -5.65 -4.47 -5.37
N GLN A 52 -4.89 -4.26 -4.30
CA GLN A 52 -3.43 -4.39 -4.32
C GLN A 52 -2.94 -5.82 -4.43
N PHE A 53 -3.72 -6.80 -3.97
CA PHE A 53 -3.43 -8.21 -4.21
C PHE A 53 -3.32 -8.47 -5.72
N PHE A 54 -4.29 -8.08 -6.52
CA PHE A 54 -4.26 -8.26 -7.98
C PHE A 54 -3.11 -7.49 -8.64
N SER A 55 -2.86 -6.26 -8.21
CA SER A 55 -1.75 -5.44 -8.71
C SER A 55 -0.39 -6.10 -8.44
N ASN A 56 -0.16 -6.57 -7.21
CA ASN A 56 1.09 -7.21 -6.84
C ASN A 56 1.21 -8.62 -7.41
N LEU A 57 0.11 -9.36 -7.54
CA LEU A 57 0.09 -10.67 -8.19
C LEU A 57 0.52 -10.56 -9.66
N SER A 58 -0.03 -9.60 -10.41
CA SER A 58 0.37 -9.37 -11.80
C SER A 58 1.86 -9.03 -11.94
N ARG A 59 2.39 -8.27 -10.98
CA ARG A 59 3.82 -7.94 -10.91
C ARG A 59 4.65 -9.17 -10.53
N THR A 60 4.20 -9.98 -9.59
CA THR A 60 4.84 -11.25 -9.21
C THR A 60 4.98 -12.17 -10.41
N LEU A 61 3.90 -12.34 -11.18
CA LEU A 61 3.91 -13.17 -12.40
C LEU A 61 4.91 -12.64 -13.45
N ALA A 62 5.01 -11.32 -13.61
CA ALA A 62 5.96 -10.70 -14.53
C ALA A 62 7.44 -10.91 -14.13
N TYR A 63 7.72 -11.04 -12.84
CA TYR A 63 9.08 -11.21 -12.29
C TYR A 63 9.28 -12.55 -11.59
N LEU A 64 8.46 -13.57 -11.87
CA LEU A 64 8.41 -14.85 -11.16
C LEU A 64 9.78 -15.55 -11.09
N ARG A 65 10.56 -15.49 -12.17
CA ARG A 65 11.89 -16.11 -12.27
C ARG A 65 12.97 -15.43 -11.41
N HIS A 66 12.68 -14.23 -10.91
CA HIS A 66 13.60 -13.42 -10.11
C HIS A 66 13.19 -13.36 -8.64
N VAL A 67 12.15 -14.10 -8.24
CA VAL A 67 11.67 -14.12 -6.85
C VAL A 67 12.65 -14.90 -5.97
N GLU A 68 13.09 -14.29 -4.88
CA GLU A 68 13.83 -14.98 -3.80
C GLU A 68 12.82 -15.59 -2.81
N TRP A 69 12.49 -16.85 -3.03
CA TRP A 69 11.46 -17.58 -2.27
C TRP A 69 11.76 -17.73 -0.78
N ARG A 70 13.05 -17.74 -0.40
CA ARG A 70 13.45 -17.77 1.01
C ARG A 70 13.01 -16.50 1.75
N ALA A 71 13.00 -15.35 1.07
CA ALA A 71 12.51 -14.11 1.63
C ALA A 71 11.01 -14.19 1.94
N LEU A 72 10.22 -14.81 1.05
CA LEU A 72 8.80 -15.06 1.32
C LEU A 72 8.61 -16.00 2.54
N GLY A 73 9.44 -17.03 2.68
CA GLY A 73 9.41 -17.91 3.85
C GLY A 73 9.65 -17.17 5.17
N TRP A 74 10.70 -16.33 5.24
CA TRP A 74 10.98 -15.51 6.42
C TRP A 74 9.88 -14.46 6.68
N PHE A 75 9.35 -13.85 5.63
CA PHE A 75 8.21 -12.93 5.73
C PHE A 75 6.98 -13.63 6.30
N ALA A 76 6.68 -14.86 5.84
CA ALA A 76 5.49 -15.60 6.23
C ALA A 76 5.48 -15.97 7.73
N LEU A 77 6.65 -16.22 8.35
CA LEU A 77 6.72 -16.57 9.77
C LEU A 77 6.04 -15.54 10.69
N THR A 78 6.11 -14.28 10.36
CA THR A 78 5.48 -13.19 11.11
C THR A 78 4.28 -12.62 10.37
N GLY A 79 4.33 -12.58 9.03
CA GLY A 79 3.30 -12.02 8.17
C GLY A 79 2.02 -12.84 8.12
N VAL A 80 2.07 -14.14 8.44
CA VAL A 80 0.86 -14.98 8.52
C VAL A 80 0.12 -14.74 9.85
N PRO A 81 0.72 -14.88 11.02
CA PRO A 81 -0.01 -14.73 12.29
C PRO A 81 -0.40 -13.27 12.59
N ALA A 82 0.44 -12.30 12.23
CA ALA A 82 0.22 -10.92 12.64
C ALA A 82 -1.13 -10.33 12.16
N PRO A 83 -1.58 -10.46 10.90
CA PRO A 83 -2.87 -9.91 10.48
C PRO A 83 -4.04 -10.41 11.32
N PHE A 84 -4.07 -11.70 11.65
CA PHE A 84 -5.16 -12.30 12.43
C PHE A 84 -5.16 -11.84 13.90
N LEU A 85 -3.98 -11.53 14.46
CA LEU A 85 -3.86 -10.98 15.79
C LEU A 85 -4.32 -9.51 15.86
N PHE A 86 -4.06 -8.74 14.80
CA PHE A 86 -4.34 -7.30 14.78
C PHE A 86 -5.70 -6.94 14.17
N ALA A 87 -6.31 -7.80 13.33
CA ALA A 87 -7.60 -7.51 12.70
C ALA A 87 -8.73 -7.13 13.69
N PRO A 88 -8.91 -7.82 14.83
CA PRO A 88 -9.95 -7.46 15.78
C PRO A 88 -9.76 -6.06 16.41
N LEU A 89 -8.52 -5.58 16.48
CA LEU A 89 -8.20 -4.28 17.08
C LEU A 89 -8.58 -3.10 16.19
N VAL A 90 -8.68 -3.33 14.86
CA VAL A 90 -8.96 -2.27 13.89
C VAL A 90 -10.34 -1.64 14.08
N ALA A 91 -11.33 -2.43 14.54
CA ALA A 91 -12.67 -1.93 14.80
C ALA A 91 -12.73 -0.88 15.93
N HIS A 92 -11.75 -0.90 16.84
CA HIS A 92 -11.65 -0.02 18.00
C HIS A 92 -10.64 1.11 17.78
N ALA A 93 -9.96 1.13 16.62
CA ALA A 93 -8.95 2.13 16.35
C ALA A 93 -9.59 3.45 15.89
N ASP A 94 -9.14 4.54 16.48
CA ASP A 94 -9.51 5.87 16.06
C ASP A 94 -8.88 6.19 14.69
N VAL A 95 -9.70 6.56 13.72
CA VAL A 95 -9.28 6.88 12.35
C VAL A 95 -8.28 8.04 12.31
N HIS A 96 -8.42 9.02 13.18
CA HIS A 96 -7.57 10.21 13.21
C HIS A 96 -6.12 9.87 13.60
N TRP A 97 -5.93 8.93 14.54
CA TRP A 97 -4.60 8.39 14.83
C TRP A 97 -4.02 7.63 13.65
N ILE A 98 -4.83 6.88 12.92
CA ILE A 98 -4.39 6.14 11.72
C ILE A 98 -3.96 7.12 10.63
N GLU A 99 -4.71 8.20 10.41
CA GLU A 99 -4.37 9.27 9.46
C GLU A 99 -3.02 9.91 9.81
N LEU A 100 -2.78 10.24 11.07
CA LEU A 100 -1.51 10.78 11.54
C LEU A 100 -0.35 9.82 11.33
N VAL A 101 -0.54 8.54 11.67
CA VAL A 101 0.48 7.49 11.47
C VAL A 101 0.77 7.30 9.98
N LEU A 102 -0.26 7.23 9.13
CA LEU A 102 -0.09 7.09 7.69
C LEU A 102 0.66 8.30 7.10
N ALA A 103 0.28 9.51 7.48
CA ALA A 103 0.96 10.73 7.06
C ALA A 103 2.44 10.73 7.48
N ALA A 104 2.73 10.38 8.73
CA ALA A 104 4.10 10.27 9.23
C ALA A 104 4.92 9.23 8.44
N LEU A 105 4.35 8.05 8.17
CA LEU A 105 5.00 7.01 7.39
C LEU A 105 5.27 7.44 5.94
N ILE A 106 4.34 8.17 5.32
CA ILE A 106 4.55 8.74 3.99
C ILE A 106 5.71 9.73 4.02
N LEU A 107 5.73 10.68 4.95
CA LEU A 107 6.80 11.68 5.08
C LEU A 107 8.16 11.03 5.38
N LEU A 108 8.20 10.07 6.30
CA LEU A 108 9.42 9.30 6.60
C LEU A 108 9.93 8.52 5.39
N SER A 109 9.02 8.03 4.52
CA SER A 109 9.41 7.33 3.30
C SER A 109 10.12 8.22 2.28
N MET A 110 9.93 9.54 2.36
CA MET A 110 10.57 10.50 1.46
C MET A 110 12.02 10.81 1.85
N ILE A 111 12.43 10.47 3.09
CA ILE A 111 13.82 10.67 3.53
C ILE A 111 14.71 9.70 2.72
N PRO A 112 15.72 10.19 2.00
CA PRO A 112 16.60 9.30 1.24
C PRO A 112 17.26 8.25 2.14
N ALA A 113 17.32 7.01 1.68
CA ALA A 113 18.09 5.97 2.36
C ALA A 113 19.57 6.31 2.25
N ARG A 114 20.20 6.73 3.33
CA ARG A 114 21.65 6.99 3.36
C ARG A 114 22.41 5.67 3.25
N GLY A 115 23.31 5.56 2.30
CA GLY A 115 24.32 4.50 2.25
C GLY A 115 23.95 3.19 1.54
N GLY A 116 22.76 3.05 0.95
CA GLY A 116 22.44 1.90 0.05
C GLY A 116 22.51 0.50 0.65
N ARG A 117 22.94 0.35 1.90
CA ARG A 117 23.07 -0.93 2.59
C ARG A 117 22.04 -1.03 3.72
N ASN A 118 21.21 -2.08 3.69
CA ASN A 118 20.42 -2.45 4.84
C ASN A 118 21.33 -3.22 5.84
N PRO A 119 21.60 -2.70 7.03
CA PRO A 119 22.48 -3.35 8.01
C PRO A 119 21.86 -4.60 8.67
N ILE A 120 20.53 -4.76 8.52
CA ILE A 120 19.80 -5.86 9.16
C ILE A 120 20.00 -7.14 8.33
N PRO A 121 20.39 -8.27 8.95
CA PRO A 121 20.49 -9.56 8.27
C PRO A 121 19.19 -9.93 7.54
N GLN A 122 19.28 -10.60 6.39
CA GLN A 122 18.13 -10.89 5.51
C GLN A 122 16.92 -11.49 6.25
N ARG A 123 17.17 -12.53 7.05
CA ARG A 123 16.10 -13.20 7.82
C ARG A 123 15.29 -12.23 8.68
N TRP A 124 15.97 -11.39 9.44
CA TRP A 124 15.34 -10.42 10.33
C TRP A 124 14.64 -9.30 9.59
N SER A 125 15.21 -8.85 8.47
CA SER A 125 14.57 -7.87 7.60
C SER A 125 13.23 -8.36 7.07
N PHE A 126 13.17 -9.61 6.59
CA PHE A 126 11.93 -10.13 6.01
C PHE A 126 10.91 -10.52 7.08
N MET A 127 11.35 -11.02 8.24
CA MET A 127 10.47 -11.18 9.39
C MET A 127 9.91 -9.84 9.87
N LEU A 128 10.74 -8.81 9.97
CA LEU A 128 10.29 -7.46 10.31
C LEU A 128 9.31 -6.92 9.26
N ALA A 129 9.57 -7.16 7.98
CA ALA A 129 8.67 -6.78 6.91
C ALA A 129 7.30 -7.46 7.03
N GLY A 130 7.27 -8.77 7.35
CA GLY A 130 6.05 -9.52 7.60
C GLY A 130 5.28 -8.99 8.81
N LEU A 131 5.99 -8.76 9.93
CA LEU A 131 5.40 -8.21 11.14
C LEU A 131 4.78 -6.82 10.90
N LEU A 132 5.53 -5.90 10.29
CA LEU A 132 5.05 -4.54 10.00
C LEU A 132 3.86 -4.56 9.01
N ASN A 133 3.90 -5.45 8.02
CA ASN A 133 2.80 -5.60 7.08
C ASN A 133 1.53 -6.12 7.76
N GLY A 134 1.68 -7.10 8.65
CA GLY A 134 0.55 -7.74 9.34
C GLY A 134 0.07 -6.99 10.60
N SER A 135 0.85 -6.07 11.16
CA SER A 135 0.46 -5.23 12.31
C SER A 135 0.07 -3.83 11.86
N ILE A 136 1.02 -2.91 11.71
CA ILE A 136 0.76 -1.53 11.27
C ILE A 136 -0.02 -1.51 9.95
N GLY A 137 0.31 -2.41 9.03
CA GLY A 137 -0.38 -2.52 7.75
C GLY A 137 -1.86 -2.87 7.83
N MET A 138 -2.35 -3.42 8.95
CA MET A 138 -3.78 -3.64 9.18
C MET A 138 -4.53 -2.32 9.38
N PHE A 139 -3.88 -1.30 9.91
CA PHE A 139 -4.47 0.01 10.16
C PHE A 139 -4.26 0.95 8.98
N VAL A 140 -3.02 1.10 8.51
CA VAL A 140 -2.68 2.08 7.45
C VAL A 140 -2.86 1.55 6.02
N GLY A 141 -3.07 0.26 5.84
CA GLY A 141 -3.22 -0.40 4.54
C GLY A 141 -1.90 -0.56 3.77
N ALA A 142 -1.28 0.54 3.37
CA ALA A 142 -0.06 0.54 2.55
C ALA A 142 1.21 0.50 3.39
N THR A 143 2.01 -0.53 3.17
CA THR A 143 3.31 -0.71 3.83
C THR A 143 4.49 -0.64 2.86
N GLY A 144 4.22 -0.70 1.55
CA GLY A 144 5.24 -0.87 0.52
C GLY A 144 6.35 0.18 0.52
N LEU A 145 6.04 1.45 0.81
CA LEU A 145 7.02 2.54 0.80
C LEU A 145 8.09 2.39 1.89
N PHE A 146 7.72 2.00 3.10
CA PHE A 146 8.67 1.88 4.21
C PHE A 146 9.23 0.47 4.34
N VAL A 147 8.40 -0.57 4.12
CA VAL A 147 8.84 -1.96 4.11
C VAL A 147 9.77 -2.24 2.93
N GLY A 148 9.57 -1.60 1.79
CA GLY A 148 10.40 -1.77 0.60
C GLY A 148 11.90 -1.56 0.84
N ARG A 149 12.27 -0.68 1.79
CA ARG A 149 13.68 -0.47 2.18
C ARG A 149 14.34 -1.72 2.76
N LEU A 150 13.58 -2.60 3.39
CA LEU A 150 14.08 -3.86 3.94
C LEU A 150 14.49 -4.86 2.86
N PHE A 151 14.02 -4.64 1.62
CA PHE A 151 14.33 -5.45 0.44
C PHE A 151 15.51 -4.92 -0.38
N LEU A 152 16.03 -3.73 -0.08
CA LEU A 152 17.19 -3.18 -0.75
C LEU A 152 18.45 -3.93 -0.29
N ARG A 153 18.98 -4.78 -1.17
CA ARG A 153 20.15 -5.62 -0.94
C ARG A 153 21.21 -5.36 -2.01
N PRO A 154 22.46 -5.10 -1.64
CA PRO A 154 23.52 -4.83 -2.61
C PRO A 154 23.76 -6.00 -3.58
N GLU A 155 23.53 -7.23 -3.09
CA GLU A 155 23.72 -8.47 -3.85
C GLU A 155 22.54 -8.77 -4.80
N TRP A 156 21.41 -8.06 -4.69
CA TRP A 156 20.23 -8.32 -5.49
C TRP A 156 20.16 -7.39 -6.71
N ARG A 157 19.80 -7.98 -7.86
CA ARG A 157 19.43 -7.20 -9.04
C ARG A 157 18.08 -6.52 -8.80
N ARG A 158 17.82 -5.43 -9.54
CA ARG A 158 16.57 -4.68 -9.47
C ARG A 158 15.34 -5.58 -9.65
N GLU A 159 15.41 -6.55 -10.57
CA GLU A 159 14.33 -7.50 -10.86
C GLU A 159 14.05 -8.41 -9.67
N THR A 160 15.09 -8.84 -8.93
CA THR A 160 14.96 -9.64 -7.73
C THR A 160 14.27 -8.86 -6.60
N VAL A 161 14.65 -7.60 -6.40
CA VAL A 161 13.99 -6.70 -5.43
C VAL A 161 12.51 -6.54 -5.79
N ILE A 162 12.20 -6.22 -7.05
CA ILE A 162 10.83 -5.98 -7.51
C ILE A 162 9.98 -7.25 -7.37
N GLY A 163 10.47 -8.39 -7.85
CA GLY A 163 9.72 -9.66 -7.81
C GLY A 163 9.48 -10.15 -6.39
N THR A 164 10.52 -10.09 -5.53
CA THR A 164 10.43 -10.55 -4.14
C THR A 164 9.54 -9.64 -3.30
N LEU A 165 9.63 -8.32 -3.49
CA LEU A 165 8.73 -7.39 -2.83
C LEU A 165 7.29 -7.58 -3.32
N ALA A 166 7.07 -7.81 -4.62
CA ALA A 166 5.74 -8.02 -5.17
C ALA A 166 5.06 -9.26 -4.58
N VAL A 167 5.76 -10.40 -4.51
CA VAL A 167 5.18 -11.64 -3.95
C VAL A 167 4.89 -11.51 -2.46
N THR A 168 5.77 -10.87 -1.68
CA THR A 168 5.52 -10.66 -0.25
C THR A 168 4.37 -9.67 -0.01
N GLN A 169 4.24 -8.62 -0.84
CA GLN A 169 3.10 -7.71 -0.76
C GLN A 169 1.79 -8.39 -1.23
N ALA A 170 1.82 -9.21 -2.28
CA ALA A 170 0.64 -9.98 -2.69
C ALA A 170 0.17 -10.91 -1.57
N ALA A 171 1.09 -11.69 -0.99
CA ALA A 171 0.79 -12.56 0.15
C ALA A 171 0.24 -11.75 1.35
N GLY A 172 0.89 -10.63 1.70
CA GLY A 172 0.45 -9.79 2.81
C GLY A 172 -0.93 -9.17 2.58
N HIS A 173 -1.25 -8.74 1.36
CA HIS A 173 -2.57 -8.20 1.04
C HIS A 173 -3.65 -9.29 1.06
N LEU A 174 -3.36 -10.49 0.55
CA LEU A 174 -4.28 -11.62 0.66
C LEU A 174 -4.56 -11.96 2.13
N LEU A 175 -3.51 -12.06 2.95
CA LEU A 175 -3.64 -12.34 4.38
C LEU A 175 -4.47 -11.26 5.11
N LYS A 176 -4.32 -9.99 4.75
CA LYS A 176 -5.16 -8.91 5.29
C LYS A 176 -6.63 -9.12 4.95
N VAL A 177 -6.96 -9.42 3.67
CA VAL A 177 -8.34 -9.69 3.26
C VAL A 177 -8.92 -10.86 4.06
N LEU A 178 -8.16 -11.96 4.21
CA LEU A 178 -8.59 -13.12 4.98
C LEU A 178 -8.76 -12.81 6.47
N ALA A 179 -7.83 -12.05 7.06
CA ALA A 179 -7.90 -11.65 8.47
C ALA A 179 -9.09 -10.71 8.74
N TYR A 180 -9.36 -9.76 7.86
CA TYR A 180 -10.56 -8.92 7.97
C TYR A 180 -11.85 -9.75 7.82
N ALA A 181 -11.89 -10.69 6.88
CA ALA A 181 -13.03 -11.58 6.71
C ALA A 181 -13.27 -12.45 7.96
N SER A 182 -12.19 -12.98 8.57
CA SER A 182 -12.29 -13.76 9.81
C SER A 182 -12.75 -12.92 11.02
N ALA A 183 -12.52 -11.60 10.98
CA ALA A 183 -13.01 -10.64 12.00
C ALA A 183 -14.42 -10.13 11.70
N GLY A 184 -15.11 -10.67 10.71
CA GLY A 184 -16.50 -10.32 10.36
C GLY A 184 -16.67 -9.16 9.38
N PHE A 185 -15.59 -8.64 8.78
CA PHE A 185 -15.67 -7.57 7.79
C PHE A 185 -15.86 -8.14 6.38
N SER A 186 -16.98 -7.84 5.76
CA SER A 186 -17.33 -8.36 4.44
C SER A 186 -16.91 -7.41 3.32
N ILE A 187 -16.01 -7.88 2.44
CA ILE A 187 -15.64 -7.16 1.22
C ILE A 187 -16.71 -7.29 0.13
N THR A 188 -17.56 -8.33 0.22
CA THR A 188 -18.59 -8.58 -0.79
C THR A 188 -19.68 -7.50 -0.81
N GLU A 189 -19.85 -6.76 0.28
CA GLU A 189 -20.76 -5.62 0.37
C GLU A 189 -20.28 -4.41 -0.45
N ARG A 190 -19.05 -4.43 -0.94
CA ARG A 190 -18.41 -3.35 -1.70
C ARG A 190 -17.94 -3.78 -3.07
N LEU A 191 -18.58 -4.79 -3.67
CA LEU A 191 -18.24 -5.26 -5.02
C LEU A 191 -18.45 -4.18 -6.07
N ASP A 192 -19.38 -3.27 -5.85
CA ASP A 192 -19.63 -2.08 -6.66
C ASP A 192 -18.42 -1.14 -6.78
N TRP A 193 -17.56 -1.11 -5.77
CA TRP A 193 -16.28 -0.40 -5.76
C TRP A 193 -15.12 -1.29 -6.17
N LEU A 194 -15.10 -2.52 -5.65
CA LEU A 194 -13.98 -3.44 -5.83
C LEU A 194 -13.74 -3.78 -7.29
N VAL A 195 -14.80 -4.19 -8.01
CA VAL A 195 -14.66 -4.65 -9.40
C VAL A 195 -14.14 -3.55 -10.31
N PRO A 196 -14.72 -2.33 -10.34
CA PRO A 196 -14.19 -1.23 -11.14
C PRO A 196 -12.75 -0.83 -10.74
N LEU A 197 -12.42 -0.85 -9.44
CA LEU A 197 -11.07 -0.53 -8.97
C LEU A 197 -10.05 -1.56 -9.44
N VAL A 198 -10.36 -2.86 -9.36
CA VAL A 198 -9.46 -3.91 -9.84
C VAL A 198 -9.20 -3.77 -11.34
N ILE A 199 -10.25 -3.54 -12.14
CA ILE A 199 -10.12 -3.32 -13.58
C ILE A 199 -9.26 -2.08 -13.84
N ALA A 200 -9.54 -0.97 -13.16
CA ALA A 200 -8.82 0.29 -13.31
C ALA A 200 -7.32 0.15 -12.96
N VAL A 201 -7.00 -0.57 -11.87
CA VAL A 201 -5.62 -0.77 -11.44
C VAL A 201 -4.85 -1.68 -12.40
N ILE A 202 -5.48 -2.73 -12.91
CA ILE A 202 -4.87 -3.59 -13.93
C ILE A 202 -4.63 -2.78 -15.22
N ALA A 203 -5.63 -2.07 -15.70
CA ALA A 203 -5.51 -1.22 -16.89
C ALA A 203 -4.45 -0.13 -16.70
N GLY A 204 -4.44 0.56 -15.54
CA GLY A 204 -3.44 1.56 -15.19
C GLY A 204 -2.03 0.98 -15.16
N THR A 205 -1.85 -0.22 -14.62
CA THR A 205 -0.55 -0.89 -14.60
C THR A 205 -0.04 -1.22 -16.01
N VAL A 206 -0.92 -1.73 -16.88
CA VAL A 206 -0.56 -2.06 -18.28
C VAL A 206 -0.22 -0.79 -19.06
N ILE A 207 -1.08 0.22 -18.98
CA ILE A 207 -0.91 1.49 -19.68
C ILE A 207 0.31 2.24 -19.15
N GLY A 208 0.52 2.28 -17.83
CA GLY A 208 1.68 2.91 -17.20
C GLY A 208 3.01 2.34 -17.67
N ARG A 209 3.10 1.02 -17.88
CA ARG A 209 4.28 0.39 -18.48
C ARG A 209 4.58 0.89 -19.90
N TRP A 210 3.54 1.10 -20.69
CA TRP A 210 3.69 1.60 -22.05
C TRP A 210 4.15 3.06 -22.06
N PHE A 211 3.56 3.90 -21.20
CA PHE A 211 3.96 5.30 -21.03
C PHE A 211 5.30 5.52 -20.33
N ASN A 212 5.85 4.53 -19.63
CA ASN A 212 7.14 4.63 -18.94
C ASN A 212 8.30 5.09 -19.88
N ARG A 213 8.19 4.83 -21.18
CA ARG A 213 9.17 5.26 -22.18
C ARG A 213 9.04 6.74 -22.57
N LEU A 214 7.92 7.38 -22.24
CA LEU A 214 7.57 8.75 -22.66
C LEU A 214 7.73 9.79 -21.53
N VAL A 215 7.73 9.34 -20.27
CA VAL A 215 7.80 10.22 -19.11
C VAL A 215 9.21 10.18 -18.52
N SER A 216 9.84 11.35 -18.36
CA SER A 216 11.14 11.42 -17.70
C SER A 216 11.03 11.02 -16.22
N GLU A 217 12.03 10.24 -15.74
CA GLU A 217 12.08 9.82 -14.33
C GLU A 217 12.04 11.00 -13.35
N ALA A 218 12.67 12.12 -13.72
CA ALA A 218 12.72 13.32 -12.91
C ALA A 218 11.35 14.01 -12.77
N LEU A 219 10.60 14.15 -13.88
CA LEU A 219 9.24 14.69 -13.86
C LEU A 219 8.32 13.81 -13.05
N PHE A 220 8.40 12.49 -13.29
CA PHE A 220 7.63 11.51 -12.54
C PHE A 220 7.90 11.59 -11.03
N ALA A 221 9.17 11.55 -10.60
CA ALA A 221 9.56 11.62 -9.19
C ALA A 221 9.06 12.91 -8.53
N ARG A 222 9.11 14.03 -9.25
CA ARG A 222 8.60 15.32 -8.77
C ARG A 222 7.08 15.28 -8.55
N LEU A 223 6.32 14.86 -9.56
CA LEU A 223 4.85 14.75 -9.48
C LEU A 223 4.42 13.81 -8.36
N PHE A 224 5.03 12.62 -8.30
CA PHE A 224 4.73 11.64 -7.28
C PHE A 224 5.02 12.16 -5.87
N LYS A 225 6.18 12.80 -5.68
CA LYS A 225 6.54 13.44 -4.40
C LYS A 225 5.55 14.55 -4.02
N THR A 226 5.12 15.37 -4.99
CA THR A 226 4.12 16.43 -4.73
C THR A 226 2.79 15.85 -4.30
N ILE A 227 2.29 14.81 -4.98
CA ILE A 227 1.05 14.12 -4.60
C ILE A 227 1.15 13.58 -3.17
N LEU A 228 2.24 12.91 -2.83
CA LEU A 228 2.44 12.35 -1.50
C LEU A 228 2.53 13.46 -0.41
N ILE A 229 3.15 14.60 -0.70
CA ILE A 229 3.21 15.74 0.24
C ILE A 229 1.81 16.30 0.47
N VAL A 230 1.05 16.59 -0.60
CA VAL A 230 -0.31 17.14 -0.49
C VAL A 230 -1.21 16.19 0.29
N LEU A 231 -1.13 14.90 -0.02
CA LEU A 231 -1.90 13.86 0.68
C LEU A 231 -1.51 13.77 2.16
N SER A 232 -0.21 13.80 2.49
CA SER A 232 0.26 13.76 3.86
C SER A 232 -0.21 14.99 4.66
N LEU A 233 -0.17 16.17 4.05
CA LEU A 233 -0.64 17.40 4.70
C LEU A 233 -2.14 17.35 4.97
N LYS A 234 -2.94 16.80 4.03
CA LYS A 234 -4.37 16.60 4.24
C LYS A 234 -4.62 15.62 5.40
N LEU A 235 -3.99 14.45 5.39
CA LEU A 235 -4.15 13.46 6.46
C LEU A 235 -3.69 13.99 7.83
N LEU A 236 -2.61 14.80 7.87
CA LEU A 236 -2.20 15.47 9.11
C LEU A 236 -3.26 16.46 9.59
N ALA A 237 -3.82 17.26 8.68
CA ALA A 237 -4.87 18.21 9.04
C ALA A 237 -6.12 17.49 9.55
N ASP A 238 -6.58 16.47 8.85
CA ASP A 238 -7.77 15.68 9.26
C ASP A 238 -7.54 15.00 10.62
N GLY A 239 -6.38 14.37 10.81
CA GLY A 239 -6.04 13.71 12.08
C GLY A 239 -5.94 14.69 13.25
N VAL A 240 -5.27 15.82 13.09
CA VAL A 240 -5.13 16.83 14.17
C VAL A 240 -6.47 17.48 14.49
N LEU A 241 -7.22 17.89 13.48
CA LEU A 241 -8.52 18.56 13.66
C LEU A 241 -9.53 17.58 14.25
N GLY A 242 -9.58 16.34 13.77
CA GLY A 242 -10.49 15.32 14.28
C GLY A 242 -10.23 14.97 15.75
N LEU A 243 -8.98 14.84 16.19
CA LEU A 243 -8.62 14.68 17.58
C LEU A 243 -8.98 15.92 18.44
N GLY A 244 -9.00 17.10 17.84
CA GLY A 244 -9.47 18.33 18.47
C GLY A 244 -11.00 18.50 18.52
N GLY A 245 -11.77 17.51 18.05
CA GLY A 245 -13.23 17.56 17.99
C GLY A 245 -13.81 18.41 16.84
N TRP A 246 -12.97 18.80 15.87
CA TRP A 246 -13.39 19.55 14.69
C TRP A 246 -13.56 18.58 13.50
N SER A 247 -14.78 18.34 13.09
CA SER A 247 -15.05 17.55 11.89
C SER A 247 -15.28 18.46 10.69
N TRP A 248 -14.40 18.41 9.69
CA TRP A 248 -14.67 18.93 8.35
C TRP A 248 -15.37 17.85 7.55
N SER A 249 -16.68 17.70 7.67
CA SER A 249 -17.44 16.90 6.71
C SER A 249 -17.56 17.71 5.42
N LEU A 250 -16.72 17.41 4.44
CA LEU A 250 -16.85 17.95 3.08
C LEU A 250 -17.91 17.24 2.25
N PHE A 251 -18.59 16.20 2.80
CA PHE A 251 -19.68 15.46 2.14
C PHE A 251 -20.63 14.82 3.15
#